data_73ac4180959863f6ea1f9c3423cb6ba8
#
_entry.id   73ac4180959863f6ea1f9c3423cb6ba8
#
_cell.length_a   1.000
_cell.length_b   1.000
_cell.length_c   1.000
_cell.angle_alpha   90.00
_cell.angle_beta   90.00
_cell.angle_gamma   90.00
#
_symmetry.space_group_name_H-M   'P 1'
#
loop_
_entity.id
_entity.type
_entity.pdbx_description
1 polymer ?
#
loop_
_entity_poly.entity_id
_entity_poly.type
_entity_poly.pdbx_seq_one_letter_code
_entity_poly.pdbx_strand_id
1 'polypeptide(L)'
;MPVSGMRIGAFGWTGSYARKGNWTETVADPTSSVTPDATKEITHTNEVRSLNQNRYAFSFEYKKDGWTVRSEYIHSTGKAFAKSITNFNDANAKDCNLNEKIGDKAQGVYGLVIAPLAQLPKNSRIDVKARYDMYQPNGKSNMQRTQYEAGLNFHIGKRISILTEYALINDKTLAKHNYSMADAEVCFRF
;
A
#
# COMPACT_ATOMS: atom_id res chain seq x y z
N MET A 1 16.67 24.03 -19.69
CA MET A 1 17.42 22.77 -19.93
C MET A 1 17.00 21.79 -18.85
N PRO A 2 16.69 20.52 -19.17
CA PRO A 2 16.42 19.53 -18.14
C PRO A 2 17.69 19.31 -17.28
N VAL A 3 17.53 19.24 -15.98
CA VAL A 3 18.64 18.95 -15.06
C VAL A 3 19.05 17.48 -15.24
N SER A 4 20.31 17.25 -15.59
CA SER A 4 20.84 15.89 -15.77
C SER A 4 20.66 15.06 -14.51
N GLY A 5 20.12 13.85 -14.66
CA GLY A 5 19.86 12.93 -13.55
C GLY A 5 18.54 13.14 -12.82
N MET A 6 17.74 14.15 -13.16
CA MET A 6 16.45 14.43 -12.53
C MET A 6 15.29 13.82 -13.32
N ARG A 7 14.34 13.23 -12.59
CA ARG A 7 13.05 12.75 -13.09
C ARG A 7 11.93 13.24 -12.19
N ILE A 8 10.83 13.68 -12.80
CA ILE A 8 9.61 14.05 -12.10
C ILE A 8 8.48 13.23 -12.71
N GLY A 9 7.63 12.64 -11.89
CA GLY A 9 6.48 11.85 -12.30
C GLY A 9 5.22 12.34 -11.63
N ALA A 10 4.09 12.21 -12.33
CA ALA A 10 2.77 12.42 -11.79
C ALA A 10 1.84 11.30 -12.28
N PHE A 11 0.96 10.84 -11.42
CA PHE A 11 -0.04 9.83 -11.70
C PHE A 11 -1.38 10.29 -11.16
N GLY A 12 -2.45 10.00 -11.90
CA GLY A 12 -3.81 10.27 -11.47
C GLY A 12 -4.74 9.13 -11.90
N TRP A 13 -5.66 8.76 -11.00
CA TRP A 13 -6.72 7.80 -11.26
C TRP A 13 -8.00 8.25 -10.58
N THR A 14 -9.12 8.12 -11.28
CA THR A 14 -10.47 8.31 -10.73
C THR A 14 -11.36 7.15 -11.17
N GLY A 15 -12.24 6.71 -10.29
CA GLY A 15 -13.16 5.64 -10.60
C GLY A 15 -13.82 5.05 -9.38
N SER A 16 -14.71 4.10 -9.64
CA SER A 16 -15.33 3.25 -8.63
C SER A 16 -15.11 1.80 -9.01
N TYR A 17 -15.17 0.91 -8.05
CA TYR A 17 -15.19 -0.52 -8.31
C TYR A 17 -16.44 -1.16 -7.74
N ALA A 18 -16.91 -2.20 -8.41
CA ALA A 18 -18.05 -2.99 -7.98
C ALA A 18 -17.63 -4.43 -7.75
N ARG A 19 -18.33 -5.07 -6.83
CA ARG A 19 -18.27 -6.53 -6.66
C ARG A 19 -19.66 -7.10 -6.81
N LYS A 20 -19.74 -8.26 -7.46
CA LYS A 20 -20.98 -9.01 -7.65
C LYS A 20 -20.82 -10.38 -7.01
N GLY A 21 -21.89 -10.90 -6.47
CA GLY A 21 -21.99 -12.25 -5.95
C GLY A 21 -23.42 -12.75 -6.04
N ASN A 22 -23.60 -14.05 -6.18
CA ASN A 22 -24.91 -14.68 -6.25
C ASN A 22 -25.13 -15.49 -4.97
N TRP A 23 -26.35 -15.49 -4.49
CA TRP A 23 -26.81 -16.38 -3.43
C TRP A 23 -28.16 -16.97 -3.80
N THR A 24 -28.46 -18.15 -3.29
CA THR A 24 -29.74 -18.86 -3.53
C THR A 24 -30.57 -18.85 -2.28
N GLU A 25 -31.86 -18.62 -2.48
CA GLU A 25 -32.87 -18.74 -1.48
C GLU A 25 -33.85 -19.88 -1.86
N THR A 26 -34.12 -20.78 -0.91
CA THR A 26 -35.10 -21.82 -1.09
C THR A 26 -36.46 -21.32 -0.57
N VAL A 27 -37.39 -21.17 -1.47
CA VAL A 27 -38.75 -20.70 -1.13
C VAL A 27 -39.79 -21.78 -1.44
N ALA A 28 -40.92 -21.74 -0.76
CA ALA A 28 -42.03 -22.61 -1.10
C ALA A 28 -42.49 -22.37 -2.55
N ASP A 29 -42.75 -23.43 -3.29
CA ASP A 29 -43.28 -23.34 -4.66
C ASP A 29 -44.83 -23.38 -4.65
N PRO A 30 -45.51 -22.22 -4.71
CA PRO A 30 -46.96 -22.17 -4.67
C PRO A 30 -47.62 -22.73 -5.94
N THR A 31 -46.81 -23.04 -6.96
CA THR A 31 -47.35 -23.57 -8.24
C THR A 31 -47.29 -25.09 -8.31
N SER A 32 -46.71 -25.75 -7.31
CA SER A 32 -46.69 -27.20 -7.26
C SER A 32 -48.04 -27.74 -6.77
N SER A 33 -48.77 -28.31 -7.66
CA SER A 33 -50.03 -29.00 -7.35
C SER A 33 -49.86 -30.45 -6.87
N VAL A 34 -48.63 -30.95 -6.91
CA VAL A 34 -48.32 -32.37 -6.69
C VAL A 34 -47.76 -32.66 -5.29
N THR A 35 -47.05 -31.70 -4.70
CA THR A 35 -46.48 -31.84 -3.36
C THR A 35 -46.66 -30.55 -2.57
N PRO A 36 -47.41 -30.56 -1.42
CA PRO A 36 -47.65 -29.37 -0.61
C PRO A 36 -46.38 -28.67 -0.08
N ASP A 37 -45.27 -29.42 0.02
CA ASP A 37 -43.98 -28.93 0.54
C ASP A 37 -42.91 -28.74 -0.56
N ALA A 38 -43.35 -28.62 -1.82
CA ALA A 38 -42.41 -28.37 -2.90
C ALA A 38 -41.70 -27.00 -2.71
N THR A 39 -40.40 -26.99 -2.86
CA THR A 39 -39.59 -25.79 -2.78
C THR A 39 -38.89 -25.55 -4.10
N LYS A 40 -38.63 -24.28 -4.42
CA LYS A 40 -37.83 -23.87 -5.56
C LYS A 40 -36.67 -22.98 -5.10
N GLU A 41 -35.58 -23.06 -5.83
CA GLU A 41 -34.42 -22.17 -5.62
C GLU A 41 -34.56 -20.90 -6.47
N ILE A 42 -34.43 -19.75 -5.82
CA ILE A 42 -34.34 -18.45 -6.49
C ILE A 42 -32.92 -17.93 -6.36
N THR A 43 -32.32 -17.65 -7.48
CA THR A 43 -30.99 -17.05 -7.49
C THR A 43 -31.09 -15.52 -7.46
N HIS A 44 -30.48 -14.91 -6.46
CA HIS A 44 -30.36 -13.47 -6.31
C HIS A 44 -28.94 -13.03 -6.67
N THR A 45 -28.82 -11.85 -7.26
CA THR A 45 -27.52 -11.22 -7.56
C THR A 45 -27.36 -9.98 -6.71
N ASN A 46 -26.28 -9.94 -5.93
CA ASN A 46 -25.88 -8.76 -5.18
C ASN A 46 -24.84 -7.99 -5.98
N GLU A 47 -24.97 -6.68 -6.03
CA GLU A 47 -23.94 -5.78 -6.56
C GLU A 47 -23.68 -4.67 -5.56
N VAL A 48 -22.46 -4.62 -5.02
CA VAL A 48 -22.03 -3.58 -4.10
C VAL A 48 -20.97 -2.72 -4.81
N ARG A 49 -21.18 -1.42 -4.85
CA ARG A 49 -20.28 -0.46 -5.48
C ARG A 49 -19.60 0.40 -4.42
N SER A 50 -18.31 0.64 -4.59
CA SER A 50 -17.63 1.70 -3.85
C SER A 50 -18.11 3.07 -4.35
N LEU A 51 -18.03 4.08 -3.50
CA LEU A 51 -18.11 5.46 -3.96
C LEU A 51 -16.90 5.80 -4.84
N ASN A 52 -17.03 6.86 -5.64
CA ASN A 52 -15.92 7.34 -6.45
C ASN A 52 -14.68 7.60 -5.61
N GLN A 53 -13.58 7.06 -6.06
CA GLN A 53 -12.26 7.23 -5.47
C GLN A 53 -11.39 8.02 -6.43
N ASN A 54 -10.58 8.90 -5.86
CA ASN A 54 -9.55 9.61 -6.61
C ASN A 54 -8.21 9.29 -5.97
N ARG A 55 -7.23 8.98 -6.79
CA ARG A 55 -5.85 8.74 -6.37
C ARG A 55 -4.93 9.58 -7.23
N TYR A 56 -3.97 10.21 -6.61
CA TYR A 56 -2.91 10.90 -7.31
C TYR A 56 -1.59 10.73 -6.56
N ALA A 57 -0.53 10.74 -7.31
CA ALA A 57 0.82 10.63 -6.80
C ALA A 57 1.74 11.59 -7.55
N PHE A 58 2.73 12.09 -6.84
CA PHE A 58 3.83 12.87 -7.40
C PHE A 58 5.13 12.22 -6.96
N SER A 59 6.04 12.03 -7.91
CA SER A 59 7.35 11.43 -7.64
C SER A 59 8.47 12.32 -8.13
N PHE A 60 9.57 12.28 -7.41
CA PHE A 60 10.81 12.94 -7.74
C PHE A 60 11.96 11.95 -7.59
N GLU A 61 12.86 11.91 -8.57
CA GLU A 61 14.11 11.19 -8.49
C GLU A 61 15.24 12.07 -9.02
N TYR A 62 16.36 12.09 -8.30
CA TYR A 62 17.61 12.67 -8.75
C TYR A 62 18.72 11.65 -8.55
N LYS A 63 19.49 11.38 -9.62
CA LYS A 63 20.66 10.49 -9.62
C LYS A 63 21.79 11.12 -10.35
N LYS A 64 22.86 11.48 -9.64
CA LYS A 64 24.08 12.02 -10.22
C LYS A 64 25.25 11.88 -9.24
N ASP A 65 26.42 11.61 -9.76
CA ASP A 65 27.69 11.59 -9.03
C ASP A 65 27.68 10.72 -7.76
N GLY A 66 26.99 9.57 -7.82
CA GLY A 66 26.82 8.66 -6.69
C GLY A 66 25.66 9.00 -5.74
N TRP A 67 25.10 10.20 -5.83
CA TRP A 67 23.91 10.59 -5.08
C TRP A 67 22.65 9.99 -5.67
N THR A 68 21.75 9.55 -4.80
CA THR A 68 20.38 9.21 -5.15
C THR A 68 19.44 9.89 -4.16
N VAL A 69 18.55 10.72 -4.68
CA VAL A 69 17.45 11.31 -3.90
C VAL A 69 16.16 10.86 -4.54
N ARG A 70 15.24 10.34 -3.74
CA ARG A 70 13.89 9.97 -4.18
C ARG A 70 12.86 10.47 -3.19
N SER A 71 11.73 10.92 -3.69
CA SER A 71 10.57 11.17 -2.86
C SER A 71 9.31 10.86 -3.65
N GLU A 72 8.26 10.47 -2.92
CA GLU A 72 6.95 10.25 -3.50
C GLU A 72 5.89 10.68 -2.49
N TYR A 73 4.86 11.32 -2.98
CA TYR A 73 3.65 11.63 -2.25
C TYR A 73 2.47 10.96 -2.94
N ILE A 74 1.67 10.22 -2.18
CA ILE A 74 0.46 9.56 -2.65
C ILE A 74 -0.71 10.05 -1.83
N HIS A 75 -1.79 10.38 -2.49
CA HIS A 75 -3.05 10.75 -1.86
C HIS A 75 -4.21 9.98 -2.48
N SER A 76 -5.15 9.56 -1.66
CA SER A 76 -6.40 8.98 -2.12
C SER A 76 -7.58 9.57 -1.35
N THR A 77 -8.70 9.74 -2.03
CA THR A 77 -9.99 10.11 -1.48
C THR A 77 -11.03 9.07 -1.85
N GLY A 78 -12.09 8.98 -1.08
CA GLY A 78 -13.18 8.04 -1.27
C GLY A 78 -13.06 6.80 -0.40
N LYS A 79 -14.22 6.28 0.00
CA LYS A 79 -14.33 5.15 0.91
C LYS A 79 -14.08 3.83 0.18
N ALA A 80 -13.34 2.93 0.81
CA ALA A 80 -13.20 1.54 0.39
C ALA A 80 -14.23 0.65 1.11
N PHE A 81 -14.39 -0.60 0.66
CA PHE A 81 -15.26 -1.55 1.35
C PHE A 81 -14.77 -1.87 2.77
N ALA A 82 -15.70 -1.92 3.73
CA ALA A 82 -15.43 -2.08 5.16
C ALA A 82 -14.78 -3.40 5.56
N LYS A 83 -15.04 -4.46 4.83
CA LYS A 83 -14.54 -5.81 5.11
C LYS A 83 -13.95 -6.40 3.84
N SER A 84 -13.00 -7.30 3.99
CA SER A 84 -12.76 -8.28 2.95
C SER A 84 -14.09 -9.05 2.84
N ILE A 85 -14.87 -8.74 1.84
CA ILE A 85 -16.16 -9.37 1.63
C ILE A 85 -15.81 -10.76 1.12
N THR A 86 -15.72 -11.70 2.02
CA THR A 86 -15.50 -13.11 1.71
C THR A 86 -16.77 -13.78 1.21
N ASN A 87 -17.94 -13.24 1.56
CA ASN A 87 -19.25 -13.83 1.23
C ASN A 87 -20.12 -12.82 0.48
N PHE A 88 -19.82 -12.57 -0.80
CA PHE A 88 -20.77 -11.90 -1.70
C PHE A 88 -22.00 -12.73 -1.99
N ASN A 89 -21.97 -14.02 -1.67
CA ASN A 89 -23.03 -14.99 -1.89
C ASN A 89 -23.97 -15.08 -0.69
N ASP A 90 -24.20 -13.98 0.03
CA ASP A 90 -25.04 -13.90 1.21
C ASP A 90 -26.10 -12.82 1.00
N ALA A 91 -27.31 -13.05 1.52
CA ALA A 91 -28.40 -12.08 1.52
C ALA A 91 -28.00 -10.72 2.12
N ASN A 92 -27.06 -10.72 3.08
CA ASN A 92 -26.56 -9.53 3.76
C ASN A 92 -25.44 -8.81 3.01
N ALA A 93 -24.98 -9.32 1.86
CA ALA A 93 -23.89 -8.71 1.11
C ALA A 93 -24.24 -7.30 0.59
N LYS A 94 -25.50 -7.00 0.35
CA LYS A 94 -26.00 -5.67 -0.01
C LYS A 94 -25.71 -4.61 1.07
N ASP A 95 -25.62 -5.04 2.34
CA ASP A 95 -25.37 -4.18 3.50
C ASP A 95 -23.88 -4.10 3.86
N CYS A 96 -22.99 -4.62 3.01
CA CYS A 96 -21.56 -4.50 3.18
C CYS A 96 -21.15 -3.03 3.06
N ASN A 97 -21.11 -2.37 4.19
CA ASN A 97 -20.82 -0.97 4.29
C ASN A 97 -19.36 -0.64 3.97
N LEU A 98 -19.16 0.60 3.60
CA LEU A 98 -17.85 1.20 3.34
C LEU A 98 -16.95 1.12 4.59
N ASN A 99 -15.65 0.96 4.38
CA ASN A 99 -14.71 0.79 5.48
C ASN A 99 -14.50 2.10 6.26
N GLU A 100 -15.11 2.22 7.40
CA GLU A 100 -14.94 3.37 8.29
C GLU A 100 -13.52 3.50 8.85
N LYS A 101 -12.77 2.39 8.96
CA LYS A 101 -11.39 2.42 9.45
C LYS A 101 -10.42 3.05 8.44
N ILE A 102 -10.67 2.90 7.15
CA ILE A 102 -9.86 3.51 6.09
C ILE A 102 -10.31 4.95 5.81
N GLY A 103 -11.42 5.41 6.37
CA GLY A 103 -11.88 6.80 6.23
C GLY A 103 -12.03 7.26 4.77
N ASP A 104 -12.27 8.56 4.60
CA ASP A 104 -12.50 9.19 3.30
C ASP A 104 -11.21 9.57 2.56
N LYS A 105 -10.10 9.56 3.26
CA LYS A 105 -8.80 10.02 2.76
C LYS A 105 -7.70 9.10 3.29
N ALA A 106 -6.72 8.85 2.44
CA ALA A 106 -5.47 8.23 2.86
C ALA A 106 -4.32 8.97 2.19
N GLN A 107 -3.20 9.07 2.87
CA GLN A 107 -2.02 9.71 2.29
C GLN A 107 -0.74 9.03 2.79
N GLY A 108 0.26 9.08 1.94
CA GLY A 108 1.59 8.59 2.24
C GLY A 108 2.64 9.47 1.59
N VAL A 109 3.76 9.59 2.25
CA VAL A 109 4.95 10.24 1.71
C VAL A 109 6.17 9.44 2.09
N TYR A 110 7.12 9.32 1.18
CA TYR A 110 8.46 8.89 1.54
C TYR A 110 9.52 9.82 0.95
N GLY A 111 10.65 9.87 1.62
CA GLY A 111 11.87 10.49 1.13
C GLY A 111 13.06 9.58 1.40
N LEU A 112 13.93 9.42 0.42
CA LEU A 112 15.14 8.60 0.48
C LEU A 112 16.32 9.41 -0.03
N VAL A 113 17.41 9.37 0.72
CA VAL A 113 18.72 9.90 0.28
C VAL A 113 19.76 8.81 0.44
N ILE A 114 20.53 8.59 -0.62
CA ILE A 114 21.76 7.79 -0.59
C ILE A 114 22.87 8.70 -1.05
N ALA A 115 23.93 8.80 -0.26
CA ALA A 115 25.08 9.65 -0.53
C ALA A 115 26.39 8.85 -0.45
N PRO A 116 27.37 9.10 -1.33
CA PRO A 116 28.69 8.50 -1.21
C PRO A 116 29.38 9.01 0.06
N LEU A 117 29.79 8.09 0.93
CA LEU A 117 30.50 8.41 2.17
C LEU A 117 32.03 8.28 1.98
N ALA A 118 32.46 7.18 1.37
CA ALA A 118 33.89 6.94 1.15
C ALA A 118 34.09 6.08 -0.11
N GLN A 119 35.14 6.44 -0.84
CA GLN A 119 35.67 5.63 -1.94
C GLN A 119 36.86 4.80 -1.40
N LEU A 120 36.81 3.49 -1.63
CA LEU A 120 37.80 2.54 -1.16
C LEU A 120 38.61 1.96 -2.35
N PRO A 121 39.78 1.36 -2.10
CA PRO A 121 40.56 0.67 -3.13
C PRO A 121 39.75 -0.46 -3.81
N LYS A 122 40.22 -0.91 -4.98
CA LYS A 122 39.66 -2.03 -5.76
C LYS A 122 38.19 -1.82 -6.18
N ASN A 123 37.83 -0.58 -6.55
CA ASN A 123 36.46 -0.21 -6.95
C ASN A 123 35.40 -0.51 -5.86
N SER A 124 35.78 -0.38 -4.61
CA SER A 124 34.87 -0.52 -3.48
C SER A 124 34.45 0.87 -3.00
N ARG A 125 33.25 0.97 -2.39
CA ARG A 125 32.75 2.23 -1.83
C ARG A 125 31.78 1.95 -0.68
N ILE A 126 31.59 2.97 0.13
CA ILE A 126 30.59 3.01 1.18
C ILE A 126 29.63 4.16 0.88
N ASP A 127 28.34 3.88 0.88
CA ASP A 127 27.31 4.89 0.79
C ASP A 127 26.53 4.92 2.12
N VAL A 128 26.12 6.10 2.56
CA VAL A 128 25.18 6.28 3.65
C VAL A 128 23.76 6.41 3.10
N LYS A 129 22.79 5.82 3.78
CA LYS A 129 21.38 5.86 3.43
C LYS A 129 20.58 6.45 4.58
N ALA A 130 19.63 7.33 4.25
CA ALA A 130 18.59 7.79 5.17
C ALA A 130 17.25 7.76 4.46
N ARG A 131 16.20 7.31 5.17
CA ARG A 131 14.86 7.24 4.64
C ARG A 131 13.84 7.66 5.69
N TYR A 132 12.81 8.34 5.23
CA TYR A 132 11.64 8.69 6.00
C TYR A 132 10.39 8.21 5.26
N ASP A 133 9.50 7.53 5.98
CA ASP A 133 8.19 7.14 5.48
C ASP A 133 7.11 7.60 6.44
N MET A 134 6.00 8.06 5.90
CA MET A 134 4.79 8.36 6.65
C MET A 134 3.57 7.84 5.90
N TYR A 135 2.68 7.20 6.63
CA TYR A 135 1.40 6.72 6.10
C TYR A 135 0.27 7.04 7.06
N GLN A 136 -0.81 7.59 6.52
CA GLN A 136 -2.05 7.90 7.24
C GLN A 136 -3.23 7.24 6.52
N PRO A 137 -3.73 6.11 7.02
CA PRO A 137 -4.76 5.32 6.32
C PRO A 137 -6.14 5.99 6.26
N ASN A 138 -6.43 6.94 7.13
CA ASN A 138 -7.73 7.61 7.20
C ASN A 138 -7.63 9.14 7.20
N GLY A 139 -6.46 9.69 6.85
CA GLY A 139 -6.18 11.12 6.91
C GLY A 139 -6.12 11.70 8.32
N LYS A 140 -6.23 10.87 9.36
CA LYS A 140 -6.18 11.30 10.77
C LYS A 140 -4.83 10.95 11.39
N SER A 141 -4.28 11.86 12.17
CA SER A 141 -2.97 11.69 12.80
C SER A 141 -2.93 10.60 13.89
N ASN A 142 -4.09 10.20 14.42
CA ASN A 142 -4.17 9.14 15.44
C ASN A 142 -4.00 7.72 14.88
N MET A 143 -3.97 7.55 13.57
CA MET A 143 -3.69 6.28 12.90
C MET A 143 -2.45 6.35 12.01
N GLN A 144 -1.62 7.34 12.25
CA GLN A 144 -0.40 7.54 11.49
C GLN A 144 0.67 6.50 11.86
N ARG A 145 1.35 5.98 10.83
CA ARG A 145 2.61 5.27 10.97
C ARG A 145 3.72 6.11 10.36
N THR A 146 4.81 6.28 11.11
CA THR A 146 6.04 6.91 10.65
C THR A 146 7.22 5.97 10.85
N GLN A 147 8.16 6.01 9.91
CA GLN A 147 9.40 5.24 9.97
C GLN A 147 10.58 6.14 9.61
N TYR A 148 11.59 6.11 10.45
CA TYR A 148 12.88 6.74 10.21
C TYR A 148 13.90 5.62 10.07
N GLU A 149 14.66 5.63 9.00
CA GLU A 149 15.60 4.57 8.66
C GLU A 149 16.95 5.18 8.32
N ALA A 150 18.01 4.60 8.85
CA ALA A 150 19.38 4.93 8.52
C ALA A 150 20.17 3.66 8.28
N GLY A 151 21.13 3.70 7.34
CA GLY A 151 21.90 2.52 7.00
C GLY A 151 23.18 2.85 6.24
N LEU A 152 23.97 1.80 6.00
CA LEU A 152 25.18 1.82 5.23
C LEU A 152 25.12 0.75 4.14
N ASN A 153 25.57 1.13 2.94
CA ASN A 153 25.71 0.22 1.81
C ASN A 153 27.21 0.07 1.51
N PHE A 154 27.76 -1.12 1.71
CA PHE A 154 29.12 -1.46 1.39
C PHE A 154 29.16 -2.14 0.03
N HIS A 155 29.80 -1.53 -0.95
CA HIS A 155 30.04 -2.13 -2.26
C HIS A 155 31.48 -2.62 -2.33
N ILE A 156 31.67 -3.93 -2.45
CA ILE A 156 32.97 -4.59 -2.47
C ILE A 156 33.26 -5.01 -3.91
N GLY A 157 34.12 -4.26 -4.57
CA GLY A 157 34.38 -4.41 -6.00
C GLY A 157 33.10 -4.22 -6.82
N LYS A 158 32.92 -5.07 -7.86
CA LYS A 158 31.75 -4.99 -8.76
C LYS A 158 30.66 -6.00 -8.45
N ARG A 159 30.89 -6.93 -7.54
CA ARG A 159 30.08 -8.16 -7.42
C ARG A 159 29.35 -8.31 -6.09
N ILE A 160 29.83 -7.71 -5.03
CA ILE A 160 29.26 -7.90 -3.69
C ILE A 160 28.77 -6.56 -3.16
N SER A 161 27.58 -6.57 -2.59
CA SER A 161 27.06 -5.45 -1.82
C SER A 161 26.48 -5.97 -0.49
N ILE A 162 26.81 -5.29 0.60
CA ILE A 162 26.26 -5.53 1.93
C ILE A 162 25.49 -4.29 2.31
N LEU A 163 24.21 -4.45 2.56
CA LEU A 163 23.31 -3.39 3.00
C LEU A 163 22.98 -3.63 4.46
N THR A 164 23.06 -2.59 5.27
CA THR A 164 22.65 -2.64 6.68
C THR A 164 21.72 -1.48 6.97
N GLU A 165 20.65 -1.73 7.69
CA GLU A 165 19.63 -0.75 7.98
C GLU A 165 19.14 -0.86 9.41
N TYR A 166 18.84 0.27 10.03
CA TYR A 166 18.17 0.37 11.31
C TYR A 166 17.00 1.33 11.18
N ALA A 167 15.83 0.86 11.58
CA ALA A 167 14.59 1.61 11.48
C ALA A 167 13.97 1.85 12.86
N LEU A 168 13.55 3.07 13.12
CA LEU A 168 12.68 3.46 14.22
C LEU A 168 11.27 3.68 13.67
N ILE A 169 10.31 2.95 14.21
CA ILE A 169 8.94 2.95 13.76
C ILE A 169 8.03 3.46 14.88
N ASN A 170 7.20 4.43 14.56
CA ASN A 170 6.09 4.87 15.40
C ASN A 170 4.77 4.55 14.67
N ASP A 171 4.03 3.59 15.20
CA ASP A 171 2.74 3.15 14.67
C ASP A 171 1.64 3.39 15.71
N LYS A 172 0.87 4.44 15.51
CA LYS A 172 -0.20 4.85 16.43
C LYS A 172 -1.39 3.90 16.45
N THR A 173 -1.43 2.91 15.57
CA THR A 173 -2.50 1.89 15.56
C THR A 173 -2.25 0.77 16.56
N LEU A 174 -1.03 0.66 17.08
CA LEU A 174 -0.61 -0.40 18.01
C LEU A 174 -0.66 0.09 19.45
N ALA A 175 -0.89 -0.80 20.40
CA ALA A 175 -0.85 -0.49 21.83
C ALA A 175 0.54 -0.02 22.26
N LYS A 176 1.61 -0.64 21.74
CA LYS A 176 2.99 -0.18 21.89
C LYS A 176 3.40 0.51 20.59
N HIS A 177 3.34 1.82 20.57
CA HIS A 177 3.51 2.63 19.37
C HIS A 177 4.93 2.59 18.78
N ASN A 178 5.95 2.52 19.64
CA ASN A 178 7.35 2.63 19.21
C ASN A 178 8.02 1.27 19.23
N TYR A 179 8.65 0.90 18.14
CA TYR A 179 9.53 -0.26 18.04
C TYR A 179 10.65 0.01 17.02
N SER A 180 11.66 -0.83 17.03
CA SER A 180 12.78 -0.75 16.10
C SER A 180 13.00 -2.06 15.40
N MET A 181 13.63 -1.98 14.23
CA MET A 181 14.00 -3.10 13.40
C MET A 181 15.42 -2.88 12.88
N ALA A 182 16.20 -3.94 12.82
CA ALA A 182 17.50 -3.95 12.15
C ALA A 182 17.47 -5.02 11.05
N ASP A 183 18.06 -4.69 9.90
CA ASP A 183 18.15 -5.58 8.76
C ASP A 183 19.56 -5.57 8.17
N ALA A 184 19.97 -6.71 7.60
CA ALA A 184 21.23 -6.85 6.87
C ALA A 184 21.03 -7.78 5.68
N GLU A 185 21.41 -7.31 4.49
CA GLU A 185 21.28 -8.04 3.23
C GLU A 185 22.64 -8.16 2.56
N VAL A 186 22.94 -9.31 1.98
CA VAL A 186 24.13 -9.54 1.15
C VAL A 186 23.69 -9.90 -0.26
N CYS A 187 24.09 -9.06 -1.21
CA CYS A 187 23.77 -9.23 -2.63
C CYS A 187 25.02 -9.64 -3.42
N PHE A 188 24.89 -10.69 -4.24
CA PHE A 188 25.92 -11.13 -5.18
C PHE A 188 25.46 -10.89 -6.62
N ARG A 189 26.37 -10.38 -7.49
CA ARG A 189 26.18 -10.26 -8.94
C ARG A 189 27.14 -11.19 -9.66
N PHE A 190 26.60 -12.06 -10.47
CA PHE A 190 27.33 -13.03 -11.30
C PHE A 190 27.50 -12.51 -12.73
#